data_16ee9c84f0d9fad7a4c66dd3a166e96c
#
_entry.id   16ee9c84f0d9fad7a4c66dd3a166e96c
#
_cell.length_a   1.000
_cell.length_b   1.000
_cell.length_c   1.000
_cell.angle_alpha   90.00
_cell.angle_beta   90.00
_cell.angle_gamma   90.00
#
_symmetry.space_group_name_H-M   'P 1'
#
loop_
_entity.id
_entity.type
_entity.pdbx_description
1 polymer ?
#
loop_
_entity_poly.entity_id
_entity_poly.type
_entity_poly.pdbx_seq_one_letter_code
_entity_poly.pdbx_strand_id
1 'polypeptide(L)'
;KGLFIEIIIPSIKKLQAAIDDIQLELTSYKHADAQVSGYGDLDLDQLKELKKLREEQLAIVEAQIQARENWLNQITDLFSLNWGKAFSEKTILYNTKFQIESGIQDLDDKIEKLEFFVSQVSQYFNDSLEVLGLAIKGATQLSKIIVDSDGNYYADGLDMSWVQKMKDVKIESAKYDSSKKAKDLHKEYQKILDKLENGKELSDKEFQILESYVYHHPQIQ
;
A
#
# COMPACT_ATOMS: atom_id res chain seq x y z
N LYS A 1 28.05 32.55 24.89
CA LYS A 1 26.61 32.56 25.32
C LYS A 1 25.66 32.39 24.10
N GLY A 2 25.94 33.14 23.00
CA GLY A 2 25.12 33.04 21.76
C GLY A 2 25.13 31.65 21.13
N LEU A 3 26.30 31.02 20.98
CA LEU A 3 26.39 29.66 20.38
C LEU A 3 25.47 28.65 21.08
N PHE A 4 25.45 28.62 22.39
CA PHE A 4 24.61 27.70 23.14
C PHE A 4 23.13 28.03 23.03
N ILE A 5 22.76 29.29 23.19
CA ILE A 5 21.36 29.73 23.24
C ILE A 5 20.74 29.72 21.85
N GLU A 6 21.46 30.13 20.81
CA GLU A 6 20.91 30.36 19.47
C GLU A 6 21.03 29.14 18.56
N ILE A 7 22.02 28.26 18.84
CA ILE A 7 22.31 27.11 17.95
C ILE A 7 22.17 25.79 18.70
N ILE A 8 22.97 25.57 19.77
CA ILE A 8 23.05 24.24 20.38
C ILE A 8 21.74 23.82 21.04
N ILE A 9 21.18 24.67 21.92
CA ILE A 9 19.93 24.35 22.63
C ILE A 9 18.75 24.12 21.66
N PRO A 10 18.49 24.99 20.66
CA PRO A 10 17.44 24.74 19.68
C PRO A 10 17.65 23.45 18.86
N SER A 11 18.90 23.16 18.48
CA SER A 11 19.24 21.96 17.74
C SER A 11 19.01 20.68 18.56
N ILE A 12 19.38 20.68 19.85
CA ILE A 12 19.12 19.55 20.75
C ILE A 12 17.60 19.34 20.92
N LYS A 13 16.83 20.41 21.11
CA LYS A 13 15.36 20.31 21.22
C LYS A 13 14.74 19.74 19.96
N LYS A 14 15.22 20.15 18.79
CA LYS A 14 14.75 19.64 17.50
C LYS A 14 15.11 18.17 17.31
N LEU A 15 16.32 17.79 17.69
CA LEU A 15 16.78 16.42 17.66
C LEU A 15 15.96 15.52 18.60
N GLN A 16 15.65 16.00 19.81
CA GLN A 16 14.78 15.29 20.72
C GLN A 16 13.38 15.06 20.11
N ALA A 17 12.80 16.10 19.51
CA ALA A 17 11.52 15.98 18.85
C ALA A 17 11.54 14.95 17.69
N ALA A 18 12.63 14.90 16.92
CA ALA A 18 12.80 13.90 15.88
C ALA A 18 12.93 12.47 16.44
N ILE A 19 13.62 12.29 17.56
CA ILE A 19 13.72 10.98 18.24
C ILE A 19 12.36 10.54 18.76
N ASP A 20 11.62 11.45 19.39
CA ASP A 20 10.28 11.16 19.91
C ASP A 20 9.31 10.78 18.77
N ASP A 21 9.42 11.46 17.64
CA ASP A 21 8.65 11.17 16.43
C ASP A 21 8.99 9.79 15.85
N ILE A 22 10.26 9.46 15.70
CA ILE A 22 10.69 8.11 15.25
C ILE A 22 10.09 7.01 16.14
N GLN A 23 10.01 7.23 17.47
CA GLN A 23 9.40 6.23 18.36
C GLN A 23 7.91 6.06 18.13
N LEU A 24 7.19 7.16 17.87
CA LEU A 24 5.77 7.13 17.54
C LEU A 24 5.53 6.45 16.19
N GLU A 25 6.29 6.80 15.18
CA GLU A 25 6.18 6.21 13.85
C GLU A 25 6.62 4.75 13.82
N LEU A 26 7.62 4.35 14.62
CA LEU A 26 7.99 2.95 14.78
C LEU A 26 6.85 2.13 15.38
N THR A 27 6.10 2.70 16.30
CA THR A 27 4.90 2.05 16.85
C THR A 27 3.82 1.90 15.78
N SER A 28 3.61 2.94 14.99
CA SER A 28 2.68 2.94 13.86
C SER A 28 3.11 1.94 12.77
N TYR A 29 4.41 1.87 12.46
CA TYR A 29 4.99 0.89 11.54
C TYR A 29 4.72 -0.55 12.00
N LYS A 30 5.00 -0.87 13.26
CA LYS A 30 4.74 -2.20 13.82
C LYS A 30 3.26 -2.59 13.72
N HIS A 31 2.37 -1.63 13.89
CA HIS A 31 0.95 -1.87 13.75
C HIS A 31 0.56 -2.14 12.28
N ALA A 32 1.12 -1.40 11.34
CA ALA A 32 0.95 -1.63 9.91
C ALA A 32 1.53 -2.98 9.47
N ASP A 33 2.74 -3.30 9.92
CA ASP A 33 3.45 -4.55 9.62
C ASP A 33 2.64 -5.78 10.08
N ALA A 34 2.02 -5.72 11.26
CA ALA A 34 1.19 -6.81 11.78
C ALA A 34 -0.02 -7.15 10.86
N GLN A 35 -0.43 -6.26 9.96
CA GLN A 35 -1.51 -6.51 9.02
C GLN A 35 -1.06 -7.35 7.81
N VAL A 36 0.23 -7.34 7.49
CA VAL A 36 0.80 -8.02 6.31
C VAL A 36 1.78 -9.13 6.68
N SER A 37 2.35 -9.13 7.88
CA SER A 37 3.37 -10.10 8.32
C SER A 37 2.90 -11.57 8.27
N GLY A 38 1.60 -11.81 8.39
CA GLY A 38 1.02 -13.15 8.26
C GLY A 38 1.12 -13.77 6.87
N TYR A 39 1.47 -12.99 5.86
CA TYR A 39 1.62 -13.47 4.48
C TYR A 39 3.05 -13.95 4.13
N GLY A 40 4.02 -13.80 5.05
CA GLY A 40 5.43 -14.12 4.81
C GLY A 40 6.16 -13.07 3.98
N ASP A 41 7.24 -13.47 3.31
CA ASP A 41 8.00 -12.58 2.42
C ASP A 41 7.20 -12.34 1.14
N LEU A 42 6.58 -11.17 1.05
CA LEU A 42 5.80 -10.74 -0.09
C LEU A 42 6.58 -9.74 -0.94
N ASP A 43 6.67 -10.05 -2.23
CA ASP A 43 7.12 -9.13 -3.26
C ASP A 43 5.91 -8.70 -4.10
N LEU A 44 5.64 -7.40 -4.14
CA LEU A 44 4.48 -6.85 -4.85
C LEU A 44 4.52 -7.16 -6.36
N ASP A 45 5.72 -7.10 -6.95
CA ASP A 45 5.88 -7.36 -8.38
C ASP A 45 5.64 -8.85 -8.68
N GLN A 46 6.14 -9.75 -7.83
CA GLN A 46 5.88 -11.19 -7.94
C GLN A 46 4.40 -11.53 -7.77
N LEU A 47 3.70 -10.88 -6.83
CA LEU A 47 2.26 -11.08 -6.66
C LEU A 47 1.47 -10.63 -7.89
N LYS A 48 1.81 -9.49 -8.48
CA LYS A 48 1.21 -8.97 -9.71
C LYS A 48 1.48 -9.88 -10.91
N GLU A 49 2.69 -10.40 -11.02
CA GLU A 49 3.03 -11.36 -12.08
C GLU A 49 2.26 -12.67 -11.90
N LEU A 50 2.18 -13.19 -10.69
CA LEU A 50 1.41 -14.41 -10.39
C LEU A 50 -0.08 -14.22 -10.68
N LYS A 51 -0.66 -13.06 -10.35
CA LYS A 51 -2.03 -12.72 -10.71
C LYS A 51 -2.23 -12.76 -12.21
N LYS A 52 -1.37 -12.11 -12.97
CA LYS A 52 -1.41 -12.10 -14.44
C LYS A 52 -1.39 -13.52 -15.03
N LEU A 53 -0.51 -14.39 -14.51
CA LEU A 53 -0.47 -15.80 -14.92
C LEU A 53 -1.77 -16.54 -14.61
N ARG A 54 -2.41 -16.25 -13.48
CA ARG A 54 -3.72 -16.82 -13.14
C ARG A 54 -4.84 -16.31 -14.05
N GLU A 55 -4.83 -15.05 -14.41
CA GLU A 55 -5.77 -14.47 -15.39
C GLU A 55 -5.62 -15.10 -16.78
N GLU A 56 -4.38 -15.35 -17.22
CA GLU A 56 -4.11 -16.07 -18.47
C GLU A 56 -4.62 -17.52 -18.41
N GLN A 57 -4.45 -18.22 -17.29
CA GLN A 57 -5.00 -19.55 -17.06
C GLN A 57 -6.53 -19.54 -17.08
N LEU A 58 -7.16 -18.53 -16.47
CA LEU A 58 -8.61 -18.35 -16.48
C LEU A 58 -9.13 -18.21 -17.91
N ALA A 59 -8.52 -17.36 -18.73
CA ALA A 59 -8.89 -17.16 -20.12
C ALA A 59 -8.84 -18.46 -20.94
N ILE A 60 -7.84 -19.32 -20.71
CA ILE A 60 -7.72 -20.63 -21.36
C ILE A 60 -8.90 -21.55 -20.95
N VAL A 61 -9.21 -21.61 -19.65
CA VAL A 61 -10.32 -22.45 -19.15
C VAL A 61 -11.65 -21.94 -19.68
N GLU A 62 -11.88 -20.64 -19.72
CA GLU A 62 -13.08 -20.03 -20.28
C GLU A 62 -13.25 -20.34 -21.78
N ALA A 63 -12.17 -20.24 -22.55
CA ALA A 63 -12.19 -20.63 -23.96
C ALA A 63 -12.55 -22.12 -24.13
N GLN A 64 -12.06 -23.00 -23.27
CA GLN A 64 -12.42 -24.42 -23.28
C GLN A 64 -13.90 -24.65 -22.92
N ILE A 65 -14.42 -23.90 -21.94
CA ILE A 65 -15.85 -23.96 -21.57
C ILE A 65 -16.69 -23.53 -22.77
N GLN A 66 -16.41 -22.41 -23.40
CA GLN A 66 -17.13 -21.89 -24.56
C GLN A 66 -17.08 -22.85 -25.75
N ALA A 67 -15.91 -23.41 -26.03
CA ALA A 67 -15.79 -24.43 -27.10
C ALA A 67 -16.67 -25.65 -26.85
N ARG A 68 -16.76 -26.10 -25.60
CA ARG A 68 -17.62 -27.23 -25.19
C ARG A 68 -19.09 -26.87 -25.28
N GLU A 69 -19.51 -25.71 -24.88
CA GLU A 69 -20.89 -25.25 -24.97
C GLU A 69 -21.33 -25.12 -26.42
N ASN A 70 -20.53 -24.56 -27.29
CA ASN A 70 -20.79 -24.46 -28.71
C ASN A 70 -20.93 -25.86 -29.36
N TRP A 71 -20.05 -26.79 -28.98
CA TRP A 71 -20.14 -28.17 -29.46
C TRP A 71 -21.39 -28.88 -28.98
N LEU A 72 -21.78 -28.76 -27.71
CA LEU A 72 -23.00 -29.31 -27.15
C LEU A 72 -24.24 -28.74 -27.82
N ASN A 73 -24.28 -27.45 -28.11
CA ASN A 73 -25.40 -26.81 -28.81
C ASN A 73 -25.53 -27.26 -30.25
N GLN A 74 -24.45 -27.71 -30.92
CA GLN A 74 -24.47 -28.22 -32.27
C GLN A 74 -24.90 -29.70 -32.34
N ILE A 75 -24.82 -30.47 -31.25
CA ILE A 75 -25.10 -31.92 -31.19
C ILE A 75 -26.49 -32.23 -30.61
N THR A 76 -27.29 -31.23 -30.26
CA THR A 76 -28.63 -31.41 -29.70
C THR A 76 -29.56 -32.25 -30.61
N ASP A 77 -29.21 -32.46 -31.89
CA ASP A 77 -29.97 -33.26 -32.84
C ASP A 77 -29.46 -34.70 -32.98
N LEU A 78 -28.37 -35.10 -32.36
CA LEU A 78 -27.81 -36.44 -32.45
C LEU A 78 -27.86 -37.16 -31.10
N PHE A 79 -28.96 -37.86 -30.89
CA PHE A 79 -29.08 -38.87 -29.84
C PHE A 79 -27.86 -39.78 -29.84
N SER A 80 -26.97 -39.68 -28.81
CA SER A 80 -26.38 -40.88 -28.23
C SER A 80 -25.18 -40.69 -27.32
N LEU A 81 -25.14 -41.49 -26.30
CA LEU A 81 -24.06 -42.31 -25.74
C LEU A 81 -22.95 -41.67 -24.88
N ASN A 82 -22.73 -40.36 -24.82
CA ASN A 82 -21.63 -39.81 -24.01
C ASN A 82 -22.00 -38.60 -23.11
N TRP A 83 -23.27 -38.42 -22.83
CA TRP A 83 -23.75 -37.31 -21.97
C TRP A 83 -23.09 -37.29 -20.58
N GLY A 84 -22.91 -38.47 -19.99
CA GLY A 84 -22.28 -38.56 -18.66
C GLY A 84 -20.81 -38.07 -18.65
N LYS A 85 -20.06 -38.39 -19.71
CA LYS A 85 -18.65 -37.94 -19.83
C LYS A 85 -18.55 -36.45 -20.13
N ALA A 86 -19.37 -35.97 -21.07
CA ALA A 86 -19.40 -34.54 -21.43
C ALA A 86 -19.85 -33.67 -20.24
N PHE A 87 -20.81 -34.12 -19.44
CA PHE A 87 -21.28 -33.46 -18.24
C PHE A 87 -20.19 -33.45 -17.14
N SER A 88 -19.49 -34.57 -16.96
CA SER A 88 -18.37 -34.69 -16.02
C SER A 88 -17.22 -33.73 -16.37
N GLU A 89 -16.83 -33.67 -17.63
CA GLU A 89 -15.77 -32.77 -18.10
C GLU A 89 -16.15 -31.29 -17.97
N LYS A 90 -17.42 -30.94 -18.24
CA LYS A 90 -17.96 -29.60 -18.02
C LYS A 90 -17.87 -29.22 -16.53
N THR A 91 -18.27 -30.10 -15.63
CA THR A 91 -18.21 -29.90 -14.20
C THR A 91 -16.78 -29.67 -13.72
N ILE A 92 -15.81 -30.42 -14.24
CA ILE A 92 -14.39 -30.24 -13.94
C ILE A 92 -13.89 -28.86 -14.38
N LEU A 93 -14.25 -28.43 -15.60
CA LEU A 93 -13.84 -27.10 -16.10
C LEU A 93 -14.42 -25.96 -15.26
N TYR A 94 -15.70 -26.04 -14.86
CA TYR A 94 -16.30 -25.03 -14.00
C TYR A 94 -15.69 -25.01 -12.59
N ASN A 95 -15.38 -26.17 -12.01
CA ASN A 95 -14.67 -26.25 -10.74
C ASN A 95 -13.27 -25.67 -10.85
N THR A 96 -12.56 -25.94 -11.95
CA THR A 96 -11.23 -25.37 -12.21
C THR A 96 -11.31 -23.86 -12.37
N LYS A 97 -12.29 -23.33 -13.11
CA LYS A 97 -12.57 -21.91 -13.23
C LYS A 97 -12.75 -21.28 -11.86
N PHE A 98 -13.65 -21.82 -11.05
CA PHE A 98 -13.94 -21.31 -9.70
C PHE A 98 -12.67 -21.28 -8.80
N GLN A 99 -11.83 -22.31 -8.86
CA GLN A 99 -10.58 -22.33 -8.10
C GLN A 99 -9.58 -21.27 -8.57
N ILE A 100 -9.49 -21.02 -9.88
CA ILE A 100 -8.62 -19.98 -10.42
C ILE A 100 -9.14 -18.60 -10.03
N GLU A 101 -10.43 -18.34 -10.17
CA GLU A 101 -11.08 -17.07 -9.76
C GLU A 101 -10.88 -16.80 -8.27
N SER A 102 -11.08 -17.80 -7.41
CA SER A 102 -10.82 -17.69 -5.97
C SER A 102 -9.34 -17.40 -5.69
N GLY A 103 -8.42 -18.01 -6.44
CA GLY A 103 -6.99 -17.72 -6.32
C GLY A 103 -6.60 -16.31 -6.78
N ILE A 104 -7.25 -15.79 -7.81
CA ILE A 104 -7.06 -14.40 -8.26
C ILE A 104 -7.55 -13.43 -7.18
N GLN A 105 -8.70 -13.68 -6.59
CA GLN A 105 -9.26 -12.85 -5.53
C GLN A 105 -8.35 -12.81 -4.28
N ASP A 106 -7.79 -13.95 -3.86
CA ASP A 106 -6.81 -14.00 -2.76
C ASP A 106 -5.54 -13.18 -3.08
N LEU A 107 -5.08 -13.23 -4.34
CA LEU A 107 -3.95 -12.41 -4.78
C LEU A 107 -4.28 -10.92 -4.79
N ASP A 108 -5.48 -10.54 -5.23
CA ASP A 108 -5.94 -9.16 -5.22
C ASP A 108 -5.99 -8.60 -3.79
N ASP A 109 -6.54 -9.36 -2.86
CA ASP A 109 -6.58 -8.98 -1.44
C ASP A 109 -5.16 -8.76 -0.86
N LYS A 110 -4.22 -9.62 -1.21
CA LYS A 110 -2.81 -9.50 -0.77
C LYS A 110 -2.13 -8.28 -1.39
N ILE A 111 -2.29 -8.09 -2.70
CA ILE A 111 -1.74 -6.94 -3.43
C ILE A 111 -2.28 -5.65 -2.83
N GLU A 112 -3.59 -5.54 -2.65
CA GLU A 112 -4.24 -4.35 -2.11
C GLU A 112 -3.74 -4.01 -0.70
N LYS A 113 -3.64 -5.01 0.18
CA LYS A 113 -3.14 -4.82 1.54
C LYS A 113 -1.67 -4.40 1.54
N LEU A 114 -0.85 -4.97 0.67
CA LEU A 114 0.56 -4.63 0.57
C LEU A 114 0.76 -3.23 -0.02
N GLU A 115 0.01 -2.85 -1.07
CA GLU A 115 0.02 -1.50 -1.63
C GLU A 115 -0.40 -0.46 -0.59
N PHE A 116 -1.45 -0.76 0.18
CA PHE A 116 -1.88 0.11 1.27
C PHE A 116 -0.81 0.24 2.35
N PHE A 117 -0.18 -0.87 2.76
CA PHE A 117 0.94 -0.87 3.70
C PHE A 117 2.06 0.03 3.20
N VAL A 118 2.56 -0.19 1.97
CA VAL A 118 3.64 0.60 1.37
C VAL A 118 3.28 2.08 1.32
N SER A 119 2.04 2.43 0.92
CA SER A 119 1.58 3.82 0.86
C SER A 119 1.57 4.51 2.23
N GLN A 120 1.30 3.77 3.30
CA GLN A 120 1.31 4.32 4.66
C GLN A 120 2.73 4.49 5.18
N VAL A 121 3.57 3.45 5.03
CA VAL A 121 4.92 3.46 5.64
C VAL A 121 5.93 4.29 4.86
N SER A 122 5.71 4.56 3.58
CA SER A 122 6.60 5.38 2.76
C SER A 122 6.73 6.83 3.26
N GLN A 123 5.80 7.27 4.09
CA GLN A 123 5.80 8.61 4.68
C GLN A 123 6.56 8.66 6.01
N TYR A 124 6.84 7.49 6.63
CA TYR A 124 7.45 7.42 7.95
C TYR A 124 8.92 7.84 7.91
N PHE A 125 9.39 8.42 9.00
CA PHE A 125 10.77 8.75 9.30
C PHE A 125 11.42 9.83 8.43
N ASN A 126 10.80 10.30 7.34
CA ASN A 126 11.46 11.18 6.37
C ASN A 126 11.97 12.48 6.98
N ASP A 127 11.11 13.22 7.66
CA ASP A 127 11.44 14.49 8.30
C ASP A 127 12.36 14.30 9.51
N SER A 128 12.16 13.28 10.31
CA SER A 128 13.02 12.93 11.44
C SER A 128 14.41 12.50 10.99
N LEU A 129 14.54 11.72 9.91
CA LEU A 129 15.82 11.35 9.32
C LEU A 129 16.54 12.55 8.71
N GLU A 130 15.81 13.51 8.13
CA GLU A 130 16.37 14.78 7.68
C GLU A 130 16.99 15.56 8.84
N VAL A 131 16.27 15.67 9.98
CA VAL A 131 16.79 16.31 11.19
C VAL A 131 18.03 15.60 11.70
N LEU A 132 18.06 14.26 11.74
CA LEU A 132 19.24 13.48 12.13
C LEU A 132 20.43 13.76 11.19
N GLY A 133 20.22 13.78 9.89
CA GLY A 133 21.26 14.12 8.90
C GLY A 133 21.82 15.52 9.10
N LEU A 134 20.95 16.49 9.35
CA LEU A 134 21.35 17.88 9.67
C LEU A 134 22.10 17.97 11.01
N ALA A 135 21.73 17.18 12.02
CA ALA A 135 22.41 17.12 13.30
C ALA A 135 23.84 16.56 13.16
N ILE A 136 24.04 15.51 12.36
CA ILE A 136 25.37 14.94 12.05
C ILE A 136 26.24 16.01 11.35
N LYS A 137 25.67 16.68 10.33
CA LYS A 137 26.37 17.80 9.66
C LYS A 137 26.71 18.90 10.63
N GLY A 138 25.76 19.27 11.51
CA GLY A 138 25.96 20.29 12.54
C GLY A 138 27.06 19.92 13.52
N ALA A 139 27.08 18.70 14.03
CA ALA A 139 28.14 18.23 14.94
C ALA A 139 29.51 18.30 14.28
N THR A 140 29.62 17.96 12.99
CA THR A 140 30.87 18.07 12.22
C THR A 140 31.33 19.51 12.06
N GLN A 141 30.44 20.48 11.89
CA GLN A 141 30.79 21.89 11.78
C GLN A 141 31.11 22.50 13.17
N LEU A 142 30.30 22.17 14.19
CA LEU A 142 30.52 22.64 15.56
C LEU A 142 31.85 22.18 16.14
N SER A 143 32.34 20.98 15.76
CA SER A 143 33.65 20.49 16.20
C SER A 143 34.84 21.35 15.70
N LYS A 144 34.61 22.17 14.67
CA LYS A 144 35.63 23.06 14.09
C LYS A 144 35.57 24.51 14.64
N ILE A 145 34.55 24.80 15.45
CA ILE A 145 34.40 26.12 16.05
C ILE A 145 35.53 26.36 17.08
N ILE A 146 36.16 27.51 16.99
CA ILE A 146 37.15 27.96 17.96
C ILE A 146 36.45 28.86 18.98
N VAL A 147 36.65 28.59 20.25
CA VAL A 147 36.17 29.43 21.35
C VAL A 147 37.38 30.00 22.06
N ASP A 148 37.41 31.32 22.19
CA ASP A 148 38.50 32.02 22.91
C ASP A 148 38.29 32.00 24.44
N SER A 149 39.29 32.55 25.17
CA SER A 149 39.25 32.63 26.64
C SER A 149 38.11 33.49 27.18
N ASP A 150 37.59 34.41 26.38
CA ASP A 150 36.50 35.31 26.73
C ASP A 150 35.12 34.72 26.41
N GLY A 151 35.10 33.52 25.81
CA GLY A 151 33.88 32.80 25.46
C GLY A 151 33.25 33.27 24.14
N ASN A 152 33.98 33.99 23.29
CA ASN A 152 33.55 34.28 21.94
C ASN A 152 33.82 33.09 21.05
N TYR A 153 32.94 32.83 20.10
CA TYR A 153 33.11 31.75 19.13
C TYR A 153 33.33 32.30 17.72
N TYR A 154 34.15 31.60 16.97
CA TYR A 154 34.51 31.94 15.60
C TYR A 154 34.09 30.80 14.69
N ALA A 155 33.18 31.10 13.75
CA ALA A 155 32.62 30.16 12.78
C ALA A 155 32.98 30.55 11.34
N ASP A 156 34.02 31.38 11.16
CA ASP A 156 34.42 31.88 9.85
C ASP A 156 34.81 30.71 8.91
N GLY A 157 34.21 30.70 7.72
CA GLY A 157 34.43 29.65 6.71
C GLY A 157 33.72 28.33 6.99
N LEU A 158 32.92 28.24 8.06
CA LEU A 158 32.09 27.06 8.32
C LEU A 158 30.71 27.18 7.66
N ASP A 159 30.20 26.05 7.12
CA ASP A 159 28.83 25.99 6.58
C ASP A 159 27.84 25.88 7.74
N MET A 160 27.24 26.99 8.13
CA MET A 160 26.20 27.03 9.17
C MET A 160 24.78 26.98 8.63
N SER A 161 24.60 26.72 7.33
CA SER A 161 23.28 26.63 6.68
C SER A 161 22.37 25.53 7.27
N TRP A 162 22.97 24.50 7.88
CA TRP A 162 22.27 23.43 8.55
C TRP A 162 21.38 23.92 9.71
N VAL A 163 21.77 25.00 10.38
CA VAL A 163 21.01 25.56 11.51
C VAL A 163 19.64 26.03 11.07
N GLN A 164 19.59 26.79 9.96
CA GLN A 164 18.32 27.27 9.42
C GLN A 164 17.50 26.13 8.85
N LYS A 165 18.13 25.25 8.09
CA LYS A 165 17.44 24.05 7.55
C LYS A 165 16.81 23.21 8.65
N MET A 166 17.54 22.95 9.75
CA MET A 166 17.01 22.20 10.89
C MET A 166 15.83 22.90 11.57
N LYS A 167 15.81 24.23 11.65
CA LYS A 167 14.68 25.00 12.16
C LYS A 167 13.47 24.89 11.26
N ASP A 168 13.68 24.86 9.95
CA ASP A 168 12.62 24.87 8.93
C ASP A 168 11.96 23.50 8.76
N VAL A 169 12.64 22.39 9.06
CA VAL A 169 12.03 21.06 9.02
C VAL A 169 10.83 21.02 9.97
N LYS A 170 9.67 20.66 9.45
CA LYS A 170 8.47 20.40 10.25
C LYS A 170 8.42 18.90 10.53
N ILE A 171 8.33 18.55 11.80
CA ILE A 171 8.17 17.16 12.23
C ILE A 171 6.66 16.90 12.36
N GLU A 172 6.15 16.02 11.53
CA GLU A 172 4.74 15.65 11.48
C GLU A 172 4.62 14.12 11.59
N SER A 173 4.29 13.63 12.79
CA SER A 173 4.17 12.18 13.04
C SER A 173 3.10 11.55 12.14
N ALA A 174 3.53 10.71 11.23
CA ALA A 174 2.63 9.88 10.45
C ALA A 174 2.09 8.74 11.31
N LYS A 175 0.77 8.49 11.24
CA LYS A 175 0.10 7.43 11.98
C LYS A 175 -0.56 6.47 11.01
N TYR A 176 -0.43 5.18 11.29
CA TYR A 176 -1.17 4.17 10.57
C TYR A 176 -2.67 4.35 10.85
N ASP A 177 -3.43 4.60 9.79
CA ASP A 177 -4.89 4.75 9.85
C ASP A 177 -5.57 3.63 9.07
N SER A 178 -5.91 2.55 9.78
CA SER A 178 -6.65 1.42 9.21
C SER A 178 -8.06 1.82 8.70
N SER A 179 -8.59 2.94 9.19
CA SER A 179 -9.90 3.44 8.75
C SER A 179 -9.83 4.16 7.40
N LYS A 180 -8.64 4.56 6.95
CA LYS A 180 -8.45 5.30 5.70
C LYS A 180 -8.88 4.45 4.50
N LYS A 181 -8.51 3.18 4.48
CA LYS A 181 -8.92 2.22 3.44
C LYS A 181 -10.44 2.08 3.38
N ALA A 182 -11.10 1.91 4.52
CA ALA A 182 -12.55 1.80 4.59
C ALA A 182 -13.25 3.08 4.08
N LYS A 183 -12.70 4.26 4.40
CA LYS A 183 -13.24 5.54 3.91
C LYS A 183 -13.02 5.73 2.40
N ASP A 184 -11.88 5.30 1.87
CA ASP A 184 -11.58 5.42 0.44
C ASP A 184 -12.42 4.43 -0.37
N LEU A 185 -12.57 3.19 0.10
CA LEU A 185 -13.46 2.19 -0.50
C LEU A 185 -14.92 2.66 -0.48
N HIS A 186 -15.36 3.24 0.62
CA HIS A 186 -16.72 3.81 0.72
C HIS A 186 -16.94 4.97 -0.27
N LYS A 187 -15.94 5.84 -0.47
CA LYS A 187 -16.02 6.91 -1.47
C LYS A 187 -16.06 6.39 -2.91
N GLU A 188 -15.29 5.35 -3.20
CA GLU A 188 -15.33 4.70 -4.51
C GLU A 188 -16.69 4.03 -4.75
N TYR A 189 -17.22 3.32 -3.76
CA TYR A 189 -18.55 2.75 -3.79
C TYR A 189 -19.63 3.82 -4.06
N GLN A 190 -19.61 4.94 -3.36
CA GLN A 190 -20.54 6.05 -3.59
C GLN A 190 -20.47 6.59 -5.02
N LYS A 191 -19.25 6.74 -5.58
CA LYS A 191 -19.08 7.15 -6.99
C LYS A 191 -19.66 6.14 -7.98
N ILE A 192 -19.57 4.85 -7.67
CA ILE A 192 -20.13 3.76 -8.48
C ILE A 192 -21.65 3.80 -8.42
N LEU A 193 -22.23 4.00 -7.23
CA LEU A 193 -23.68 4.19 -7.07
C LEU A 193 -24.18 5.41 -7.85
N ASP A 194 -23.49 6.56 -7.74
CA ASP A 194 -23.82 7.76 -8.51
C ASP A 194 -23.80 7.51 -10.03
N LYS A 195 -22.89 6.67 -10.51
CA LYS A 195 -22.85 6.25 -11.93
C LYS A 195 -24.08 5.42 -12.31
N LEU A 196 -24.45 4.45 -11.47
CA LEU A 196 -25.63 3.60 -11.69
C LEU A 196 -26.93 4.41 -11.69
N GLU A 197 -27.10 5.33 -10.72
CA GLU A 197 -28.27 6.21 -10.63
C GLU A 197 -28.38 7.13 -11.86
N ASN A 198 -27.26 7.51 -12.46
CA ASN A 198 -27.23 8.32 -13.68
C ASN A 198 -27.29 7.47 -14.98
N GLY A 199 -27.58 6.16 -14.89
CA GLY A 199 -27.73 5.29 -16.03
C GLY A 199 -26.44 5.06 -16.83
N LYS A 200 -25.27 5.22 -16.23
CA LYS A 200 -23.98 4.98 -16.86
C LYS A 200 -23.54 3.53 -16.65
N GLU A 201 -22.96 2.95 -17.69
CA GLU A 201 -22.37 1.62 -17.61
C GLU A 201 -21.15 1.62 -16.68
N LEU A 202 -21.00 0.53 -15.91
CA LEU A 202 -19.85 0.28 -15.08
C LEU A 202 -18.78 -0.45 -15.89
N SER A 203 -17.52 -0.14 -15.64
CA SER A 203 -16.40 -0.98 -16.09
C SER A 203 -16.32 -2.24 -15.23
N ASP A 204 -15.66 -3.28 -15.74
CA ASP A 204 -15.45 -4.56 -15.02
C ASP A 204 -14.82 -4.34 -13.64
N LYS A 205 -13.87 -3.39 -13.55
CA LYS A 205 -13.22 -3.02 -12.29
C LYS A 205 -14.20 -2.39 -11.29
N GLU A 206 -15.10 -1.52 -11.75
CA GLU A 206 -16.11 -0.90 -10.89
C GLU A 206 -17.15 -1.92 -10.43
N PHE A 207 -17.47 -2.90 -11.27
CA PHE A 207 -18.36 -4.00 -10.92
C PHE A 207 -17.74 -4.89 -9.82
N GLN A 208 -16.44 -5.19 -9.92
CA GLN A 208 -15.71 -5.94 -8.88
C GLN A 208 -15.64 -5.18 -7.55
N ILE A 209 -15.43 -3.86 -7.58
CA ILE A 209 -15.45 -3.01 -6.37
C ILE A 209 -16.83 -3.06 -5.72
N LEU A 210 -17.89 -2.97 -6.52
CA LEU A 210 -19.28 -3.05 -6.05
C LEU A 210 -19.57 -4.39 -5.37
N GLU A 211 -19.22 -5.50 -6.02
CA GLU A 211 -19.37 -6.86 -5.47
C GLU A 211 -18.60 -7.04 -4.18
N SER A 212 -17.34 -6.64 -4.16
CA SER A 212 -16.49 -6.72 -2.98
C SER A 212 -17.04 -5.90 -1.82
N TYR A 213 -17.55 -4.69 -2.11
CA TYR A 213 -18.13 -3.82 -1.08
C TYR A 213 -19.40 -4.43 -0.48
N VAL A 214 -20.30 -4.94 -1.31
CA VAL A 214 -21.56 -5.59 -0.88
C VAL A 214 -21.27 -6.87 -0.09
N TYR A 215 -20.27 -7.65 -0.50
CA TYR A 215 -19.86 -8.87 0.20
C TYR A 215 -19.37 -8.58 1.63
N HIS A 216 -18.62 -7.49 1.82
CA HIS A 216 -18.10 -7.11 3.15
C HIS A 216 -19.13 -6.31 4.00
N HIS A 217 -20.24 -5.89 3.41
CA HIS A 217 -21.30 -5.13 4.09
C HIS A 217 -22.68 -5.74 3.86
N PRO A 218 -22.96 -6.96 4.34
CA PRO A 218 -24.20 -7.70 4.07
C PRO A 218 -25.47 -6.99 4.56
N GLN A 219 -25.35 -5.96 5.40
CA GLN A 219 -26.47 -5.13 5.85
C GLN A 219 -26.98 -4.16 4.79
N ILE A 220 -26.36 -4.07 3.62
CA ILE A 220 -26.73 -3.15 2.51
C ILE A 220 -27.57 -3.86 1.44
N GLN A 221 -27.81 -5.17 1.59
CA GLN A 221 -28.66 -5.96 0.68
C GLN A 221 -30.14 -5.65 0.83
#